data_2b534d862aea8667c1427c79863d73fc
#
_entry.id   2b534d862aea8667c1427c79863d73fc
#
_cell.length_a   1.000
_cell.length_b   1.000
_cell.length_c   1.000
_cell.angle_alpha   90.00
_cell.angle_beta   90.00
_cell.angle_gamma   90.00
#
_symmetry.space_group_name_H-M   'P 1'
#
loop_
_entity.id
_entity.type
_entity.pdbx_description
1 polymer ?
#
loop_
_entity_poly.entity_id
_entity_poly.type
_entity_poly.pdbx_seq_one_letter_code
_entity_poly.pdbx_strand_id
1 'polypeptide(L)'
;KSAKEEKEKSKGSGQVNTSLYVGELDQNVNEAILFEIFNMVGAVSSIRVCRDAVTRRSLGYAYVNFLNAEDSERALEQLNYTPIRGRPCRIMWSQRDPGQRRAGQGNIFIKNLDEAIDNKALHDTFLAFGKILSCKVASNEHGSLGYGFVHYESNDAAEEAIKHVNGMLLNGKKVYVGHHISKKDRQAKIEEARAQYTNVYVKNLDPCLLYTSP
;
A
#
# COMPACT_ATOMS: atom_id res chain seq x y z
N LYS A 1 47.66 -11.96 12.83
CA LYS A 1 47.11 -10.62 13.15
C LYS A 1 46.87 -9.76 11.88
N SER A 2 46.52 -10.32 10.72
CA SER A 2 46.26 -9.48 9.50
C SER A 2 45.05 -9.93 8.65
N ALA A 3 44.21 -10.81 9.15
CA ALA A 3 43.01 -11.31 8.43
C ALA A 3 41.68 -10.86 9.05
N LYS A 4 41.69 -9.97 10.05
CA LYS A 4 40.50 -9.45 10.75
C LYS A 4 40.20 -7.97 10.46
N GLU A 5 41.11 -7.26 9.80
CA GLU A 5 40.95 -5.82 9.51
C GLU A 5 40.39 -5.49 8.11
N GLU A 6 40.22 -6.48 7.23
CA GLU A 6 39.64 -6.24 5.87
C GLU A 6 38.13 -6.40 5.80
N LYS A 7 37.43 -6.79 6.88
CA LYS A 7 35.97 -6.96 6.89
C LYS A 7 35.14 -5.77 7.41
N GLU A 8 35.77 -4.71 7.85
CA GLU A 8 35.09 -3.52 8.39
C GLU A 8 35.02 -2.29 7.49
N LYS A 9 35.56 -2.36 6.25
CA LYS A 9 35.59 -1.22 5.33
C LYS A 9 34.55 -1.23 4.21
N SER A 10 33.46 -2.00 4.32
CA SER A 10 32.36 -1.97 3.34
C SER A 10 31.00 -1.51 3.93
N LYS A 11 31.02 -0.62 4.91
CA LYS A 11 29.83 0.08 5.41
C LYS A 11 29.97 1.57 5.15
N GLY A 12 29.60 2.01 3.94
CA GLY A 12 29.63 3.44 3.67
C GLY A 12 29.57 3.86 2.20
N SER A 13 29.05 3.04 1.30
CA SER A 13 28.56 3.54 0.01
C SER A 13 27.03 3.51 0.08
N GLY A 14 26.39 4.68 0.08
CA GLY A 14 24.94 4.77 -0.08
C GLY A 14 24.55 4.02 -1.36
N GLN A 15 24.07 2.80 -1.19
CA GLN A 15 23.67 1.96 -2.31
C GLN A 15 22.44 2.63 -2.91
N VAL A 16 22.66 3.36 -4.01
CA VAL A 16 21.58 4.01 -4.75
C VAL A 16 20.59 2.92 -5.14
N ASN A 17 19.37 3.03 -4.66
CA ASN A 17 18.34 2.02 -4.93
C ASN A 17 17.91 2.17 -6.39
N THR A 18 18.12 1.13 -7.20
CA THR A 18 17.73 1.06 -8.61
C THR A 18 16.62 0.04 -8.84
N SER A 19 16.08 -0.52 -7.75
CA SER A 19 15.08 -1.58 -7.79
C SER A 19 13.68 -1.04 -7.52
N LEU A 20 12.74 -1.31 -8.42
CA LEU A 20 11.34 -0.99 -8.28
C LEU A 20 10.51 -2.26 -8.02
N TYR A 21 9.52 -2.12 -7.15
CA TYR A 21 8.42 -3.07 -7.02
C TYR A 21 7.27 -2.61 -7.92
N VAL A 22 6.74 -3.51 -8.72
CA VAL A 22 5.60 -3.28 -9.61
C VAL A 22 4.48 -4.24 -9.23
N GLY A 23 3.40 -3.73 -8.68
CA GLY A 23 2.25 -4.52 -8.20
C GLY A 23 0.98 -4.27 -8.98
N GLU A 24 -0.10 -4.92 -8.58
CA GLU A 24 -1.44 -4.90 -9.22
C GLU A 24 -1.42 -5.41 -10.68
N LEU A 25 -0.45 -6.25 -11.01
CA LEU A 25 -0.31 -6.82 -12.34
C LEU A 25 -1.38 -7.90 -12.61
N ASP A 26 -1.85 -7.95 -13.86
CA ASP A 26 -2.65 -9.08 -14.31
C ASP A 26 -1.83 -10.38 -14.31
N GLN A 27 -2.49 -11.52 -14.13
CA GLN A 27 -1.82 -12.83 -14.06
C GLN A 27 -1.11 -13.23 -15.36
N ASN A 28 -1.52 -12.67 -16.50
CA ASN A 28 -0.94 -12.91 -17.80
C ASN A 28 0.25 -12.00 -18.13
N VAL A 29 0.64 -11.09 -17.23
CA VAL A 29 1.81 -10.25 -17.41
C VAL A 29 3.07 -11.07 -17.13
N ASN A 30 3.99 -11.04 -18.09
CA ASN A 30 5.28 -11.71 -18.02
C ASN A 30 6.44 -10.72 -18.12
N GLU A 31 7.66 -11.23 -17.99
CA GLU A 31 8.88 -10.45 -18.01
C GLU A 31 9.08 -9.70 -19.35
N ALA A 32 8.67 -10.29 -20.48
CA ALA A 32 8.81 -9.66 -21.80
C ALA A 32 7.95 -8.41 -21.94
N ILE A 33 6.69 -8.49 -21.51
CA ILE A 33 5.76 -7.34 -21.53
C ILE A 33 6.29 -6.19 -20.65
N LEU A 34 6.78 -6.54 -19.46
CA LEU A 34 7.37 -5.52 -18.57
C LEU A 34 8.64 -4.94 -19.15
N PHE A 35 9.47 -5.76 -19.79
CA PHE A 35 10.69 -5.29 -20.44
C PHE A 35 10.39 -4.27 -21.54
N GLU A 36 9.43 -4.55 -22.41
CA GLU A 36 9.02 -3.62 -23.48
C GLU A 36 8.59 -2.26 -22.91
N ILE A 37 7.78 -2.26 -21.86
CA ILE A 37 7.26 -1.03 -21.25
C ILE A 37 8.35 -0.25 -20.51
N PHE A 38 9.10 -0.92 -19.65
CA PHE A 38 10.08 -0.26 -18.77
C PHE A 38 11.35 0.15 -19.51
N ASN A 39 11.74 -0.58 -20.55
CA ASN A 39 12.92 -0.25 -21.37
C ASN A 39 12.73 1.00 -22.24
N MET A 40 11.48 1.44 -22.47
CA MET A 40 11.21 2.73 -23.13
C MET A 40 11.62 3.93 -22.28
N VAL A 41 11.65 3.78 -20.96
CA VAL A 41 11.96 4.87 -20.02
C VAL A 41 13.43 4.87 -19.64
N GLY A 42 14.07 3.70 -19.60
CA GLY A 42 15.48 3.58 -19.22
C GLY A 42 16.02 2.18 -19.36
N ALA A 43 17.32 2.04 -19.22
CA ALA A 43 18.03 0.77 -19.40
C ALA A 43 17.71 -0.20 -18.24
N VAL A 44 16.94 -1.24 -18.57
CA VAL A 44 16.57 -2.30 -17.61
C VAL A 44 17.70 -3.30 -17.46
N SER A 45 18.15 -3.53 -16.23
CA SER A 45 19.16 -4.53 -15.88
C SER A 45 18.56 -5.93 -15.74
N SER A 46 17.44 -6.06 -15.04
CA SER A 46 16.75 -7.35 -14.87
C SER A 46 15.30 -7.17 -14.45
N ILE A 47 14.47 -8.13 -14.81
CA ILE A 47 13.07 -8.22 -14.41
C ILE A 47 12.79 -9.59 -13.83
N ARG A 48 11.99 -9.64 -12.77
CA ARG A 48 11.52 -10.89 -12.18
C ARG A 48 10.06 -10.77 -11.81
N VAL A 49 9.19 -11.51 -12.50
CA VAL A 49 7.80 -11.70 -12.10
C VAL A 49 7.75 -12.74 -10.98
N CYS A 50 7.15 -12.38 -9.86
CA CYS A 50 6.99 -13.29 -8.73
C CYS A 50 5.85 -14.27 -8.99
N ARG A 51 6.15 -15.55 -8.82
CA ARG A 51 5.23 -16.67 -9.10
C ARG A 51 5.11 -17.55 -7.87
N ASP A 52 3.95 -18.14 -7.71
CA ASP A 52 3.72 -19.16 -6.70
C ASP A 52 4.66 -20.36 -6.93
N ALA A 53 5.23 -20.89 -5.87
CA ALA A 53 6.24 -21.95 -5.94
C ALA A 53 5.68 -23.28 -6.48
N VAL A 54 4.41 -23.58 -6.20
CA VAL A 54 3.73 -24.84 -6.56
C VAL A 54 3.01 -24.70 -7.89
N THR A 55 2.11 -23.71 -7.99
CA THR A 55 1.23 -23.54 -9.17
C THR A 55 1.88 -22.79 -10.31
N ARG A 56 3.03 -22.12 -10.07
CA ARG A 56 3.74 -21.27 -11.02
C ARG A 56 2.93 -20.08 -11.55
N ARG A 57 1.74 -19.86 -11.02
CA ARG A 57 0.91 -18.70 -11.37
C ARG A 57 1.53 -17.41 -10.86
N SER A 58 1.36 -16.35 -11.61
CA SER A 58 1.80 -15.01 -11.18
C SER A 58 1.11 -14.60 -9.89
N LEU A 59 1.89 -14.07 -8.95
CA LEU A 59 1.37 -13.46 -7.71
C LEU A 59 0.88 -12.01 -7.92
N GLY A 60 0.88 -11.51 -9.17
CA GLY A 60 0.43 -10.17 -9.50
C GLY A 60 1.44 -9.07 -9.19
N TYR A 61 2.70 -9.40 -9.01
CA TYR A 61 3.76 -8.41 -8.80
C TYR A 61 5.11 -8.86 -9.37
N ALA A 62 5.97 -7.87 -9.63
CA ALA A 62 7.32 -8.08 -10.17
C ALA A 62 8.31 -7.12 -9.54
N TYR A 63 9.59 -7.42 -9.72
CA TYR A 63 10.69 -6.49 -9.46
C TYR A 63 11.37 -6.13 -10.78
N VAL A 64 11.60 -4.84 -10.98
CA VAL A 64 12.32 -4.28 -12.12
C VAL A 64 13.55 -3.57 -11.59
N ASN A 65 14.73 -3.96 -12.07
CA ASN A 65 15.99 -3.35 -11.71
C ASN A 65 16.51 -2.58 -12.92
N PHE A 66 16.84 -1.31 -12.72
CA PHE A 66 17.50 -0.49 -13.73
C PHE A 66 19.00 -0.45 -13.54
N LEU A 67 19.72 -0.03 -14.56
CA LEU A 67 21.17 0.23 -14.46
C LEU A 67 21.44 1.52 -13.68
N ASN A 68 20.59 2.54 -13.84
CA ASN A 68 20.75 3.85 -13.23
C ASN A 68 19.55 4.18 -12.33
N ALA A 69 19.79 4.95 -11.27
CA ALA A 69 18.74 5.42 -10.38
C ALA A 69 17.79 6.42 -11.04
N GLU A 70 18.33 7.30 -11.89
CA GLU A 70 17.55 8.29 -12.64
C GLU A 70 16.48 7.63 -13.53
N ASP A 71 16.82 6.49 -14.14
CA ASP A 71 15.88 5.71 -14.95
C ASP A 71 14.77 5.11 -14.07
N SER A 72 15.11 4.69 -12.85
CA SER A 72 14.15 4.19 -11.87
C SER A 72 13.18 5.29 -11.41
N GLU A 73 13.69 6.50 -11.16
CA GLU A 73 12.86 7.66 -10.78
C GLU A 73 11.92 8.05 -11.91
N ARG A 74 12.41 8.13 -13.15
CA ARG A 74 11.58 8.40 -14.31
C ARG A 74 10.49 7.35 -14.51
N ALA A 75 10.82 6.07 -14.31
CA ALA A 75 9.84 5.00 -14.39
C ALA A 75 8.77 5.11 -13.29
N LEU A 76 9.16 5.48 -12.07
CA LEU A 76 8.23 5.73 -10.97
C LEU A 76 7.26 6.86 -11.28
N GLU A 77 7.72 7.95 -11.89
CA GLU A 77 6.91 9.12 -12.20
C GLU A 77 6.02 8.89 -13.43
N GLN A 78 6.57 8.31 -14.49
CA GLN A 78 5.89 8.24 -15.79
C GLN A 78 5.02 6.99 -15.95
N LEU A 79 5.41 5.87 -15.37
CA LEU A 79 4.71 4.59 -15.56
C LEU A 79 3.78 4.22 -14.40
N ASN A 80 3.86 4.93 -13.26
CA ASN A 80 2.98 4.61 -12.14
C ASN A 80 1.51 4.85 -12.51
N TYR A 81 0.66 3.91 -12.16
CA TYR A 81 -0.77 3.87 -12.48
C TYR A 81 -1.12 3.75 -13.97
N THR A 82 -0.14 3.50 -14.86
CA THR A 82 -0.45 3.18 -16.25
C THR A 82 -1.08 1.79 -16.37
N PRO A 83 -2.06 1.62 -17.28
CA PRO A 83 -2.69 0.32 -17.46
C PRO A 83 -1.74 -0.66 -18.18
N ILE A 84 -1.42 -1.76 -17.52
CA ILE A 84 -0.71 -2.90 -18.10
C ILE A 84 -1.70 -4.06 -18.24
N ARG A 85 -2.02 -4.45 -19.46
CA ARG A 85 -3.07 -5.45 -19.73
C ARG A 85 -4.43 -5.09 -19.10
N GLY A 86 -4.80 -3.80 -19.15
CA GLY A 86 -6.08 -3.31 -18.65
C GLY A 86 -6.16 -3.09 -17.14
N ARG A 87 -5.08 -3.35 -16.40
CA ARG A 87 -5.02 -3.07 -14.95
C ARG A 87 -3.96 -2.02 -14.65
N PRO A 88 -4.31 -0.92 -13.94
CA PRO A 88 -3.35 0.11 -13.57
C PRO A 88 -2.31 -0.49 -12.61
N CYS A 89 -1.04 -0.43 -13.00
CA CYS A 89 0.05 -0.92 -12.19
C CYS A 89 0.35 0.05 -11.03
N ARG A 90 0.93 -0.49 -9.96
CA ARG A 90 1.41 0.30 -8.83
C ARG A 90 2.91 0.13 -8.68
N ILE A 91 3.65 1.22 -8.86
CA ILE A 91 5.09 1.23 -8.80
C ILE A 91 5.54 1.92 -7.50
N MET A 92 6.53 1.35 -6.82
CA MET A 92 7.17 1.94 -5.65
C MET A 92 8.61 1.44 -5.52
N TRP A 93 9.43 2.11 -4.72
CA TRP A 93 10.76 1.63 -4.41
C TRP A 93 10.72 0.27 -3.72
N SER A 94 11.58 -0.63 -4.16
CA SER A 94 11.73 -1.94 -3.53
C SER A 94 12.40 -1.81 -2.18
N GLN A 95 11.65 -2.04 -1.10
CA GLN A 95 12.18 -2.10 0.25
C GLN A 95 12.47 -3.56 0.63
N ARG A 96 13.75 -3.90 0.74
CA ARG A 96 14.19 -5.25 1.09
C ARG A 96 14.03 -5.55 2.58
N ASP A 97 14.09 -4.51 3.43
CA ASP A 97 13.99 -4.66 4.88
C ASP A 97 12.53 -4.79 5.34
N PRO A 98 12.14 -5.95 5.90
CA PRO A 98 10.80 -6.14 6.47
C PRO A 98 10.52 -5.24 7.68
N GLY A 99 11.55 -4.80 8.40
CA GLY A 99 11.43 -3.91 9.55
C GLY A 99 10.94 -2.53 9.13
N GLN A 100 11.56 -1.94 8.12
CA GLN A 100 11.16 -0.64 7.59
C GLN A 100 9.75 -0.66 6.97
N ARG A 101 9.37 -1.76 6.31
CA ARG A 101 7.98 -1.93 5.82
C ARG A 101 6.94 -1.98 6.92
N ARG A 102 7.30 -2.43 8.12
CA ARG A 102 6.41 -2.55 9.29
C ARG A 102 6.46 -1.35 10.23
N ALA A 103 7.38 -0.43 10.04
CA ALA A 103 7.58 0.71 10.94
C ALA A 103 6.34 1.60 11.09
N GLY A 104 5.37 1.50 10.19
CA GLY A 104 4.03 2.10 10.34
C GLY A 104 3.98 3.63 10.42
N GLN A 105 5.14 4.25 10.54
CA GLN A 105 5.27 5.71 10.56
C GLN A 105 4.92 6.27 9.19
N GLY A 106 4.09 7.30 9.16
CA GLY A 106 3.63 7.90 7.90
C GLY A 106 2.52 7.13 7.16
N ASN A 107 2.00 6.03 7.72
CA ASN A 107 0.88 5.30 7.13
C ASN A 107 -0.46 5.85 7.60
N ILE A 108 -1.29 6.29 6.67
CA ILE A 108 -2.67 6.70 6.92
C ILE A 108 -3.67 5.76 6.25
N PHE A 109 -4.83 5.66 6.87
CA PHE A 109 -5.99 4.92 6.41
C PHE A 109 -7.11 5.89 6.09
N ILE A 110 -7.69 5.76 4.91
CA ILE A 110 -8.78 6.60 4.42
C ILE A 110 -10.02 5.71 4.28
N LYS A 111 -11.14 6.16 4.81
CA LYS A 111 -12.42 5.45 4.77
C LYS A 111 -13.50 6.32 4.13
N ASN A 112 -14.54 5.68 3.60
CA ASN A 112 -15.66 6.31 2.93
C ASN A 112 -15.29 7.04 1.64
N LEU A 113 -14.35 6.46 0.89
CA LEU A 113 -13.99 6.91 -0.46
C LEU A 113 -15.15 6.64 -1.41
N ASP A 114 -15.34 7.53 -2.37
CA ASP A 114 -16.24 7.28 -3.50
C ASP A 114 -15.66 6.20 -4.43
N GLU A 115 -16.53 5.44 -5.07
CA GLU A 115 -16.14 4.34 -5.97
C GLU A 115 -15.36 4.83 -7.21
N ALA A 116 -15.58 6.07 -7.61
CA ALA A 116 -14.88 6.70 -8.74
C ALA A 116 -13.44 7.10 -8.41
N ILE A 117 -13.04 7.09 -7.13
CA ILE A 117 -11.67 7.41 -6.72
C ILE A 117 -10.78 6.20 -6.94
N ASP A 118 -9.89 6.31 -7.92
CA ASP A 118 -8.86 5.33 -8.20
C ASP A 118 -7.54 5.62 -7.47
N ASN A 119 -6.54 4.77 -7.67
CA ASN A 119 -5.21 4.94 -7.05
C ASN A 119 -4.54 6.26 -7.44
N LYS A 120 -4.73 6.71 -8.69
CA LYS A 120 -4.15 7.93 -9.20
C LYS A 120 -4.81 9.16 -8.58
N ALA A 121 -6.13 9.22 -8.58
CA ALA A 121 -6.89 10.30 -7.96
C ALA A 121 -6.58 10.43 -6.46
N LEU A 122 -6.48 9.29 -5.76
CA LEU A 122 -6.07 9.26 -4.35
C LEU A 122 -4.65 9.79 -4.17
N HIS A 123 -3.70 9.34 -5.00
CA HIS A 123 -2.32 9.80 -4.97
C HIS A 123 -2.22 11.31 -5.20
N ASP A 124 -2.85 11.83 -6.26
CA ASP A 124 -2.80 13.25 -6.64
C ASP A 124 -3.41 14.15 -5.55
N THR A 125 -4.50 13.71 -4.91
CA THR A 125 -5.13 14.42 -3.79
C THR A 125 -4.21 14.53 -2.58
N PHE A 126 -3.50 13.46 -2.24
CA PHE A 126 -2.69 13.40 -1.04
C PHE A 126 -1.23 13.83 -1.25
N LEU A 127 -0.77 13.96 -2.50
CA LEU A 127 0.59 14.43 -2.84
C LEU A 127 0.87 15.85 -2.34
N ALA A 128 -0.16 16.69 -2.21
CA ALA A 128 -0.02 18.07 -1.73
C ALA A 128 0.55 18.20 -0.30
N PHE A 129 0.45 17.14 0.51
CA PHE A 129 0.91 17.14 1.92
C PHE A 129 2.34 16.63 2.09
N GLY A 130 2.89 15.94 1.08
CA GLY A 130 4.26 15.43 1.12
C GLY A 130 4.49 14.25 0.18
N LYS A 131 5.75 13.79 0.18
CA LYS A 131 6.18 12.70 -0.70
C LYS A 131 5.56 11.38 -0.29
N ILE A 132 4.86 10.77 -1.23
CA ILE A 132 4.18 9.48 -1.07
C ILE A 132 5.11 8.35 -1.50
N LEU A 133 5.33 7.38 -0.61
CA LEU A 133 6.08 6.16 -0.90
C LEU A 133 5.18 5.10 -1.57
N SER A 134 3.92 5.06 -1.20
CA SER A 134 2.98 4.07 -1.73
C SER A 134 1.53 4.53 -1.47
N CYS A 135 0.67 4.30 -2.44
CA CYS A 135 -0.76 4.58 -2.36
C CYS A 135 -1.54 3.39 -2.91
N LYS A 136 -2.65 3.05 -2.26
CA LYS A 136 -3.52 1.95 -2.70
C LYS A 136 -4.96 2.19 -2.28
N VAL A 137 -5.89 2.13 -3.23
CA VAL A 137 -7.32 1.94 -2.99
C VAL A 137 -7.61 0.45 -2.92
N ALA A 138 -8.29 0.00 -1.89
CA ALA A 138 -8.72 -1.39 -1.79
C ALA A 138 -9.85 -1.65 -2.78
N SER A 139 -9.69 -2.66 -3.61
CA SER A 139 -10.66 -3.08 -4.61
C SER A 139 -10.80 -4.60 -4.64
N ASN A 140 -11.92 -5.08 -5.11
CA ASN A 140 -12.18 -6.48 -5.40
C ASN A 140 -12.66 -6.64 -6.85
N GLU A 141 -13.17 -7.82 -7.21
CA GLU A 141 -13.70 -8.10 -8.55
C GLU A 141 -14.91 -7.23 -8.93
N HIS A 142 -15.60 -6.66 -7.94
CA HIS A 142 -16.79 -5.81 -8.11
C HIS A 142 -16.47 -4.30 -8.09
N GLY A 143 -15.22 -3.91 -7.86
CA GLY A 143 -14.78 -2.52 -7.84
C GLY A 143 -14.16 -2.07 -6.51
N SER A 144 -14.23 -0.76 -6.24
CA SER A 144 -13.67 -0.15 -5.03
C SER A 144 -14.42 -0.59 -3.77
N LEU A 145 -13.68 -0.90 -2.71
CA LEU A 145 -14.24 -1.21 -1.39
C LEU A 145 -14.49 0.05 -0.53
N GLY A 146 -14.30 1.25 -1.10
CA GLY A 146 -14.54 2.51 -0.42
C GLY A 146 -13.51 2.87 0.65
N TYR A 147 -12.33 2.26 0.65
CA TYR A 147 -11.23 2.64 1.54
C TYR A 147 -9.86 2.49 0.87
N GLY A 148 -8.88 3.21 1.40
CA GLY A 148 -7.52 3.19 0.86
C GLY A 148 -6.46 3.44 1.93
N PHE A 149 -5.22 3.34 1.49
CA PHE A 149 -4.03 3.56 2.31
C PHE A 149 -3.08 4.49 1.56
N VAL A 150 -2.46 5.41 2.28
CA VAL A 150 -1.37 6.23 1.77
C VAL A 150 -0.22 6.14 2.76
N HIS A 151 0.97 5.90 2.25
CA HIS A 151 2.20 5.83 3.03
C HIS A 151 3.11 6.99 2.62
N TYR A 152 3.30 7.92 3.53
CA TYR A 152 4.22 9.04 3.38
C TYR A 152 5.65 8.68 3.79
N GLU A 153 6.61 9.41 3.26
CA GLU A 153 8.00 9.30 3.67
C GLU A 153 8.22 9.84 5.09
N SER A 154 7.47 10.87 5.49
CA SER A 154 7.54 11.48 6.83
C SER A 154 6.23 11.32 7.60
N ASN A 155 6.33 11.24 8.93
CA ASN A 155 5.16 11.24 9.81
C ASN A 155 4.43 12.58 9.82
N ASP A 156 5.19 13.67 9.72
CA ASP A 156 4.61 15.03 9.72
C ASP A 156 3.66 15.25 8.54
N ALA A 157 4.03 14.77 7.34
CA ALA A 157 3.16 14.79 6.18
C ALA A 157 1.86 13.98 6.39
N ALA A 158 1.95 12.86 7.09
CA ALA A 158 0.78 12.05 7.43
C ALA A 158 -0.15 12.78 8.40
N GLU A 159 0.39 13.45 9.41
CA GLU A 159 -0.39 14.24 10.38
C GLU A 159 -1.06 15.44 9.73
N GLU A 160 -0.34 16.17 8.87
CA GLU A 160 -0.90 17.27 8.09
C GLU A 160 -2.04 16.80 7.19
N ALA A 161 -1.87 15.67 6.50
CA ALA A 161 -2.92 15.09 5.68
C ALA A 161 -4.15 14.68 6.50
N ILE A 162 -3.96 14.08 7.68
CA ILE A 162 -5.06 13.73 8.59
C ILE A 162 -5.78 14.99 9.03
N LYS A 163 -5.05 16.02 9.47
CA LYS A 163 -5.60 17.26 9.99
C LYS A 163 -6.45 18.01 8.95
N HIS A 164 -6.00 18.02 7.70
CA HIS A 164 -6.64 18.81 6.65
C HIS A 164 -7.75 18.04 5.91
N VAL A 165 -7.57 16.73 5.68
CA VAL A 165 -8.51 15.95 4.85
C VAL A 165 -9.57 15.21 5.65
N ASN A 166 -9.35 14.96 6.94
CA ASN A 166 -10.33 14.25 7.76
C ASN A 166 -11.63 15.05 7.87
N GLY A 167 -12.72 14.46 7.41
CA GLY A 167 -14.04 15.09 7.41
C GLY A 167 -14.32 15.98 6.20
N MET A 168 -13.39 16.13 5.26
CA MET A 168 -13.64 16.82 3.99
C MET A 168 -14.55 16.01 3.06
N LEU A 169 -15.15 16.71 2.10
CA LEU A 169 -15.92 16.11 1.03
C LEU A 169 -15.00 15.81 -0.18
N LEU A 170 -14.85 14.54 -0.50
CA LEU A 170 -14.22 14.10 -1.75
C LEU A 170 -15.29 13.44 -2.62
N ASN A 171 -15.52 13.95 -3.83
CA ASN A 171 -16.60 13.51 -4.72
C ASN A 171 -17.97 13.41 -4.03
N GLY A 172 -18.29 14.39 -3.15
CA GLY A 172 -19.58 14.43 -2.46
C GLY A 172 -19.71 13.49 -1.25
N LYS A 173 -18.69 12.67 -0.94
CA LYS A 173 -18.67 11.81 0.26
C LYS A 173 -17.71 12.37 1.30
N LYS A 174 -18.18 12.43 2.54
CA LYS A 174 -17.35 12.85 3.67
C LYS A 174 -16.36 11.75 4.04
N VAL A 175 -15.08 11.99 3.80
CA VAL A 175 -14.03 11.01 4.06
C VAL A 175 -13.57 11.03 5.52
N TYR A 176 -13.19 9.87 6.02
CA TYR A 176 -12.49 9.72 7.28
C TYR A 176 -11.02 9.41 7.01
N VAL A 177 -10.12 10.16 7.62
CA VAL A 177 -8.68 9.94 7.52
C VAL A 177 -8.09 9.78 8.91
N GLY A 178 -7.27 8.77 9.12
CA GLY A 178 -6.62 8.52 10.40
C GLY A 178 -5.38 7.65 10.24
N HIS A 179 -4.61 7.48 11.31
CA HIS A 179 -3.45 6.60 11.30
C HIS A 179 -3.85 5.14 11.02
N HIS A 180 -3.03 4.46 10.25
CA HIS A 180 -3.20 3.04 10.02
C HIS A 180 -2.91 2.24 11.30
N ILE A 181 -3.88 1.48 11.77
CA ILE A 181 -3.75 0.54 12.88
C ILE A 181 -3.69 -0.88 12.31
N SER A 182 -2.70 -1.66 12.70
CA SER A 182 -2.57 -3.04 12.22
C SER A 182 -3.79 -3.89 12.61
N LYS A 183 -4.09 -4.93 11.83
CA LYS A 183 -5.21 -5.83 12.14
C LYS A 183 -5.09 -6.44 13.54
N LYS A 184 -3.86 -6.78 13.96
CA LYS A 184 -3.57 -7.34 15.28
C LYS A 184 -3.89 -6.35 16.40
N ASP A 185 -3.41 -5.10 16.29
CA ASP A 185 -3.63 -4.08 17.31
C ASP A 185 -5.09 -3.64 17.37
N ARG A 186 -5.76 -3.58 16.20
CA ARG A 186 -7.18 -3.31 16.14
C ARG A 186 -8.01 -4.42 16.81
N GLN A 187 -7.64 -5.67 16.58
CA GLN A 187 -8.30 -6.82 17.20
C GLN A 187 -8.10 -6.81 18.72
N ALA A 188 -6.88 -6.54 19.19
CA ALA A 188 -6.58 -6.42 20.61
C ALA A 188 -7.43 -5.31 21.30
N LYS A 189 -7.52 -4.13 20.66
CA LYS A 189 -8.38 -3.03 21.17
C LYS A 189 -9.85 -3.39 21.20
N ILE A 190 -10.35 -4.15 20.21
CA ILE A 190 -11.74 -4.62 20.19
C ILE A 190 -11.99 -5.65 21.30
N GLU A 191 -11.05 -6.55 21.55
CA GLU A 191 -11.15 -7.54 22.62
C GLU A 191 -11.10 -6.88 23.99
N GLU A 192 -10.22 -5.91 24.19
CA GLU A 192 -10.15 -5.12 25.42
C GLU A 192 -11.46 -4.35 25.64
N ALA A 193 -12.00 -3.67 24.62
CA ALA A 193 -13.28 -3.00 24.72
C ALA A 193 -14.43 -3.96 25.01
N ARG A 194 -14.45 -5.15 24.36
CA ARG A 194 -15.45 -6.19 24.62
C ARG A 194 -15.40 -6.73 26.04
N ALA A 195 -14.21 -6.85 26.64
CA ALA A 195 -14.06 -7.27 28.03
C ALA A 195 -14.72 -6.28 29.02
N GLN A 196 -14.90 -5.03 28.64
CA GLN A 196 -15.56 -4.01 29.44
C GLN A 196 -17.08 -3.92 29.20
N TYR A 197 -17.62 -4.64 28.19
CA TYR A 197 -19.05 -4.60 27.89
C TYR A 197 -19.81 -5.45 28.89
N THR A 198 -20.74 -4.80 29.60
CA THR A 198 -21.71 -5.45 30.50
C THR A 198 -23.07 -5.66 29.84
N ASN A 199 -23.27 -5.03 28.67
CA ASN A 199 -24.54 -5.10 27.95
C ASN A 199 -24.60 -6.33 27.05
N VAL A 200 -25.69 -7.10 27.16
CA VAL A 200 -25.99 -8.23 26.31
C VAL A 200 -27.11 -7.83 25.34
N TYR A 201 -26.85 -7.95 24.03
CA TYR A 201 -27.84 -7.78 23.00
C TYR A 201 -28.45 -9.14 22.67
N VAL A 202 -29.73 -9.28 22.90
CA VAL A 202 -30.50 -10.51 22.59
C VAL A 202 -31.37 -10.24 21.36
N LYS A 203 -31.30 -11.12 20.36
CA LYS A 203 -32.03 -11.02 19.11
C LYS A 203 -32.90 -12.28 18.91
N ASN A 204 -33.97 -12.15 18.15
CA ASN A 204 -34.93 -13.24 17.85
C ASN A 204 -35.60 -13.81 19.10
N LEU A 205 -35.97 -12.93 20.04
CA LEU A 205 -36.82 -13.32 21.17
C LEU A 205 -38.23 -13.59 20.67
N ASP A 206 -38.84 -14.67 21.20
CA ASP A 206 -40.27 -14.94 21.03
C ASP A 206 -41.06 -13.81 21.72
N PRO A 207 -42.14 -13.28 21.08
CA PRO A 207 -42.97 -12.24 21.69
C PRO A 207 -43.50 -12.58 23.09
N CYS A 208 -43.69 -13.86 23.38
CA CYS A 208 -44.13 -14.33 24.70
C CYS A 208 -43.11 -14.11 25.83
N LEU A 209 -41.80 -14.00 25.48
CA LEU A 209 -40.75 -13.78 26.48
C LEU A 209 -40.64 -12.33 26.94
N LEU A 210 -41.33 -11.38 26.27
CA LEU A 210 -41.31 -9.96 26.60
C LEU A 210 -42.23 -9.60 27.77
N TYR A 211 -43.08 -10.53 28.24
CA TYR A 211 -44.06 -10.33 29.29
C TYR A 211 -43.90 -11.28 30.47
N THR A 212 -42.72 -11.36 31.04
CA THR A 212 -42.63 -11.82 32.42
C THR A 212 -42.81 -10.61 33.33
N SER A 213 -44.06 -10.34 33.63
CA SER A 213 -44.45 -9.43 34.72
C SER A 213 -44.09 -10.07 36.06
N PRO A 214 -43.62 -9.26 37.04
CA PRO A 214 -43.31 -9.73 38.40
C PRO A 214 -44.56 -10.24 39.13
#